data_94eb0cd195a48dbc26c2b45396fdba6a
#
_entry.id   94eb0cd195a48dbc26c2b45396fdba6a
#
_cell.length_a   1.000
_cell.length_b   1.000
_cell.length_c   1.000
_cell.angle_alpha   90.00
_cell.angle_beta   90.00
_cell.angle_gamma   90.00
#
_symmetry.space_group_name_H-M   'P 1'
#
loop_
_entity.id
_entity.type
_entity.pdbx_description
1 polymer ?
#
loop_
_entity_poly.entity_id
_entity_poly.type
_entity_poly.pdbx_seq_one_letter_code
_entity_poly.pdbx_strand_id
1 'polypeptide(L)'
;MIETSTAGNTTDLLPIATDVVNDDDDVARPEATFRFTVHNLGQLKEQVLSPACYIRCLPWKILVLVRNTTTPDRLQQKALGVFLQCNGECESPGWSCYGLGEIKLLSHKPDGQHLCRKVHHMYHSKEDDWGFAQFILWKDLMDPENGFVKDDSITIEAHVIAEAPHGVSWDSKKHTGYVGLKNQGATCYMNSLLQTLFFTNVLRKAVYKIPSVGDDSSRSVAFALQRVFFDLQFSEKPVATKKLTKSFGWETLDSFMQHDVQEFLRVLLDKLENKMKGTLVEGTVPKLFEGKMTSFIKCKNVNCSSTRVETFYDIQLSVKGKNNLYESFKDYISTETLDGENKYDAGEHGLQEAEKGVRFDEFPPVLHLHLMRFQYDPQSDASVKFNDRFEFYEEINLDPYLQEIPQVPAHYTLHAVLVHSGDNHGGHYVVFINPKGDGKWCKFDDDVVSRCRKKEAIEYNFGGKEDAPYLARRATSAYMLIYIQTSQLNYVLQDVTENDIPADLYERINEEMRYEMAAEK
;
A
#
# COMPACT_ATOMS: atom_id res chain seq x y z
N MET A 1 62.58 48.58 -7.12
CA MET A 1 62.67 47.15 -6.97
C MET A 1 61.47 46.74 -6.12
N ILE A 2 60.40 46.28 -6.76
CA ILE A 2 59.19 45.79 -6.12
C ILE A 2 58.91 44.46 -6.81
N GLU A 3 59.08 43.38 -6.04
CA GLU A 3 58.76 42.04 -6.48
C GLU A 3 57.27 41.86 -6.39
N THR A 4 56.63 41.49 -7.49
CA THR A 4 55.22 41.08 -7.55
C THR A 4 55.19 39.58 -7.49
N SER A 5 54.63 39.06 -6.36
CA SER A 5 54.30 37.69 -6.15
C SER A 5 52.95 37.41 -6.89
N THR A 6 53.00 36.53 -7.87
CA THR A 6 51.79 35.98 -8.51
C THR A 6 51.30 34.77 -7.72
N ALA A 7 50.21 34.95 -6.99
CA ALA A 7 49.47 33.84 -6.41
C ALA A 7 48.68 33.13 -7.51
N GLY A 8 48.98 31.87 -7.73
CA GLY A 8 48.22 31.00 -8.61
C GLY A 8 46.86 30.62 -7.98
N ASN A 9 45.80 31.02 -8.62
CA ASN A 9 44.44 30.53 -8.31
C ASN A 9 44.32 29.10 -8.86
N THR A 10 44.39 28.13 -7.99
CA THR A 10 43.82 26.81 -8.25
C THR A 10 42.29 26.89 -8.07
N THR A 11 41.60 27.07 -9.18
CA THR A 11 40.16 26.87 -9.23
C THR A 11 39.90 25.37 -9.12
N ASP A 12 39.48 24.95 -7.93
CA ASP A 12 38.82 23.66 -7.72
C ASP A 12 37.53 23.64 -8.56
N LEU A 13 37.61 22.96 -9.70
CA LEU A 13 36.43 22.68 -10.51
C LEU A 13 35.61 21.58 -9.80
N LEU A 14 34.62 22.01 -9.01
CA LEU A 14 33.57 21.13 -8.52
C LEU A 14 32.86 20.49 -9.71
N PRO A 15 32.54 19.18 -9.66
CA PRO A 15 31.79 18.53 -10.73
C PRO A 15 30.40 19.16 -10.83
N ILE A 16 30.08 19.69 -12.00
CA ILE A 16 28.75 20.25 -12.30
C ILE A 16 27.80 19.06 -12.46
N ALA A 17 26.89 18.92 -11.53
CA ALA A 17 25.74 18.02 -11.66
C ALA A 17 24.83 18.58 -12.75
N THR A 18 24.73 17.90 -13.89
CA THR A 18 23.77 18.22 -14.94
C THR A 18 22.59 17.25 -14.88
N ASP A 19 21.41 17.84 -14.78
CA ASP A 19 20.11 17.24 -14.97
C ASP A 19 19.67 16.14 -13.98
N VAL A 20 19.54 16.54 -12.73
CA VAL A 20 18.54 15.93 -11.85
C VAL A 20 17.21 16.60 -12.21
N VAL A 21 16.24 15.84 -12.69
CA VAL A 21 14.84 16.31 -12.69
C VAL A 21 14.43 16.33 -11.22
N ASN A 22 14.70 17.44 -10.57
CA ASN A 22 14.37 17.68 -9.19
C ASN A 22 12.91 18.17 -9.12
N ASP A 23 12.03 17.29 -8.72
CA ASP A 23 10.96 17.66 -7.80
C ASP A 23 11.63 17.70 -6.41
N ASP A 24 12.30 18.81 -6.09
CA ASP A 24 13.22 18.96 -4.95
C ASP A 24 12.54 18.84 -3.57
N ASP A 25 11.22 18.73 -3.52
CA ASP A 25 10.45 18.71 -2.27
C ASP A 25 10.09 17.31 -1.74
N ASP A 26 10.30 16.23 -2.50
CA ASP A 26 9.91 14.88 -2.08
C ASP A 26 11.08 13.97 -1.71
N VAL A 27 11.74 14.29 -0.60
CA VAL A 27 12.83 13.45 -0.04
C VAL A 27 12.36 12.07 0.43
N ALA A 28 11.05 11.89 0.67
CA ALA A 28 10.46 10.63 1.14
C ALA A 28 9.98 9.71 0.00
N ARG A 29 10.18 10.10 -1.26
CA ARG A 29 9.81 9.30 -2.43
C ARG A 29 10.37 7.88 -2.37
N PRO A 30 9.64 6.86 -2.85
CA PRO A 30 10.08 5.48 -2.78
C PRO A 30 11.12 5.12 -3.84
N GLU A 31 11.23 5.91 -4.91
CA GLU A 31 12.15 5.66 -6.01
C GLU A 31 12.58 6.96 -6.69
N ALA A 32 13.75 6.94 -7.30
CA ALA A 32 14.22 8.01 -8.17
C ALA A 32 15.21 7.50 -9.20
N THR A 33 15.32 8.25 -10.32
CA THR A 33 16.38 8.09 -11.31
C THR A 33 17.26 9.33 -11.26
N PHE A 34 18.57 9.13 -11.16
CA PHE A 34 19.54 10.22 -11.14
C PHE A 34 20.79 9.86 -11.94
N ARG A 35 21.51 10.89 -12.41
CA ARG A 35 22.68 10.73 -13.27
C ARG A 35 23.91 11.35 -12.62
N PHE A 36 25.06 10.78 -12.93
CA PHE A 36 26.35 11.27 -12.53
C PHE A 36 27.31 11.24 -13.70
N THR A 37 27.85 12.39 -14.08
CA THR A 37 28.89 12.50 -15.11
C THR A 37 30.25 12.65 -14.44
N VAL A 38 31.15 11.72 -14.73
CA VAL A 38 32.54 11.73 -14.27
C VAL A 38 33.40 12.36 -15.37
N HIS A 39 33.98 13.49 -15.08
CA HIS A 39 34.90 14.21 -15.97
C HIS A 39 36.35 13.84 -15.70
N ASN A 40 37.24 14.11 -16.69
CA ASN A 40 38.67 13.85 -16.61
C ASN A 40 38.95 12.38 -16.24
N LEU A 41 38.31 11.47 -16.93
CA LEU A 41 38.35 10.03 -16.68
C LEU A 41 39.79 9.47 -16.71
N GLY A 42 40.62 10.00 -17.60
CA GLY A 42 42.05 9.60 -17.71
C GLY A 42 42.87 9.92 -16.46
N GLN A 43 42.45 10.88 -15.65
CA GLN A 43 43.13 11.29 -14.41
C GLN A 43 42.53 10.68 -13.15
N LEU A 44 41.47 9.89 -13.28
CA LEU A 44 40.79 9.27 -12.14
C LEU A 44 41.72 8.25 -11.45
N LYS A 45 42.23 8.62 -10.28
CA LYS A 45 43.14 7.77 -9.46
C LYS A 45 42.45 7.19 -8.24
N GLU A 46 41.45 7.88 -7.72
CA GLU A 46 40.69 7.54 -6.51
C GLU A 46 39.22 7.40 -6.83
N GLN A 47 38.45 7.08 -5.81
CA GLN A 47 36.98 7.03 -5.93
C GLN A 47 36.40 8.44 -6.00
N VAL A 48 35.29 8.57 -6.72
CA VAL A 48 34.45 9.77 -6.77
C VAL A 48 33.00 9.42 -6.45
N LEU A 49 32.35 10.32 -5.75
CA LEU A 49 30.94 10.19 -5.35
C LEU A 49 30.10 11.25 -6.06
N SER A 50 28.92 10.86 -6.48
CA SER A 50 27.91 11.80 -6.97
C SER A 50 27.38 12.68 -5.83
N PRO A 51 26.71 13.81 -6.16
CA PRO A 51 25.79 14.45 -5.23
C PRO A 51 24.73 13.48 -4.73
N ALA A 52 24.17 13.74 -3.55
CA ALA A 52 23.13 12.90 -2.97
C ALA A 52 21.80 13.09 -3.69
N CYS A 53 21.13 11.98 -4.00
CA CYS A 53 19.72 11.91 -4.36
C CYS A 53 18.96 11.33 -3.17
N TYR A 54 17.94 12.05 -2.66
CA TYR A 54 17.21 11.59 -1.49
C TYR A 54 16.06 10.67 -1.89
N ILE A 55 16.06 9.46 -1.32
CA ILE A 55 15.02 8.45 -1.49
C ILE A 55 14.74 7.86 -0.11
N ARG A 56 13.48 7.81 0.32
CA ARG A 56 13.10 7.42 1.68
C ARG A 56 13.83 8.22 2.77
N CYS A 57 14.06 9.50 2.51
CA CYS A 57 14.79 10.42 3.40
C CYS A 57 16.25 10.04 3.64
N LEU A 58 16.79 9.07 2.91
CA LEU A 58 18.19 8.69 2.96
C LEU A 58 18.93 9.21 1.72
N PRO A 59 20.19 9.67 1.89
CA PRO A 59 21.03 10.09 0.77
C PRO A 59 21.57 8.88 0.01
N TRP A 60 21.27 8.81 -1.28
CA TRP A 60 21.80 7.82 -2.22
C TRP A 60 22.80 8.48 -3.16
N LYS A 61 23.92 7.82 -3.36
CA LYS A 61 25.00 8.32 -4.21
C LYS A 61 25.50 7.22 -5.16
N ILE A 62 26.03 7.62 -6.32
CA ILE A 62 26.78 6.73 -7.20
C ILE A 62 28.26 6.88 -6.83
N LEU A 63 28.90 5.76 -6.50
CA LEU A 63 30.32 5.66 -6.24
C LEU A 63 31.02 5.07 -7.46
N VAL A 64 32.00 5.78 -8.00
CA VAL A 64 32.80 5.34 -9.15
C VAL A 64 34.26 5.27 -8.75
N LEU A 65 34.90 4.18 -9.11
CA LEU A 65 36.34 3.99 -8.82
C LEU A 65 37.03 3.19 -9.91
N VAL A 66 38.35 3.30 -9.95
CA VAL A 66 39.19 2.52 -10.84
C VAL A 66 39.97 1.50 -10.03
N ARG A 67 39.93 0.26 -10.44
CA ARG A 67 40.65 -0.84 -9.79
C ARG A 67 41.40 -1.68 -10.80
N ASN A 68 42.50 -2.28 -10.33
CA ASN A 68 43.16 -3.36 -11.04
C ASN A 68 42.49 -4.69 -10.60
N THR A 69 41.97 -5.43 -11.53
CA THR A 69 41.36 -6.73 -11.31
C THR A 69 42.23 -7.83 -11.89
N THR A 70 42.19 -9.02 -11.30
CA THR A 70 42.91 -10.17 -11.84
C THR A 70 41.89 -11.05 -12.59
N THR A 71 42.11 -11.26 -13.88
CA THR A 71 41.27 -12.16 -14.68
C THR A 71 41.55 -13.62 -14.32
N PRO A 72 40.69 -14.59 -14.73
CA PRO A 72 40.93 -16.01 -14.53
C PRO A 72 42.29 -16.49 -15.04
N ASP A 73 42.85 -15.85 -16.06
CA ASP A 73 44.18 -16.13 -16.65
C ASP A 73 45.34 -15.49 -15.87
N ARG A 74 45.07 -14.95 -14.66
CA ARG A 74 46.01 -14.26 -13.76
C ARG A 74 46.63 -12.99 -14.36
N LEU A 75 46.05 -12.39 -15.37
CA LEU A 75 46.43 -11.12 -15.93
C LEU A 75 45.79 -9.97 -15.13
N GLN A 76 46.59 -9.01 -14.70
CA GLN A 76 46.08 -7.78 -14.12
C GLN A 76 45.48 -6.90 -15.22
N GLN A 77 44.21 -6.51 -15.04
CA GLN A 77 43.50 -5.60 -15.92
C GLN A 77 42.90 -4.45 -15.14
N LYS A 78 42.94 -3.27 -15.74
CA LYS A 78 42.25 -2.10 -15.18
C LYS A 78 40.74 -2.22 -15.45
N ALA A 79 39.91 -1.92 -14.47
CA ALA A 79 38.45 -1.92 -14.59
C ALA A 79 37.85 -0.69 -13.91
N LEU A 80 36.67 -0.29 -14.41
CA LEU A 80 35.80 0.68 -13.76
C LEU A 80 34.89 -0.07 -12.80
N GLY A 81 34.90 0.31 -11.52
CA GLY A 81 33.95 -0.14 -10.52
C GLY A 81 32.84 0.89 -10.33
N VAL A 82 31.62 0.43 -10.17
CA VAL A 82 30.44 1.27 -9.92
C VAL A 82 29.60 0.66 -8.83
N PHE A 83 29.25 1.45 -7.83
CA PHE A 83 28.50 1.05 -6.65
C PHE A 83 27.38 2.07 -6.37
N LEU A 84 26.34 1.62 -5.73
CA LEU A 84 25.37 2.49 -5.06
C LEU A 84 25.72 2.56 -3.58
N GLN A 85 25.78 3.76 -3.04
CA GLN A 85 25.98 4.03 -1.62
C GLN A 85 24.70 4.62 -1.03
N CYS A 86 24.28 4.10 0.13
CA CYS A 86 23.15 4.58 0.89
C CYS A 86 23.63 5.04 2.26
N ASN A 87 23.32 6.31 2.62
CA ASN A 87 23.53 6.86 3.97
C ASN A 87 24.96 6.70 4.52
N GLY A 88 25.98 6.77 3.65
CA GLY A 88 27.37 6.46 3.98
C GLY A 88 28.05 7.41 4.99
N GLU A 89 27.42 8.54 5.31
CA GLU A 89 27.94 9.51 6.30
C GLU A 89 27.34 9.27 7.70
N CYS A 90 26.44 8.28 7.85
CA CYS A 90 25.78 8.01 9.12
C CYS A 90 26.56 6.98 9.95
N GLU A 91 27.06 7.42 11.10
CA GLU A 91 27.80 6.56 12.03
C GLU A 91 26.89 5.70 12.95
N SER A 92 25.58 5.91 12.94
CA SER A 92 24.65 5.15 13.77
C SER A 92 24.62 3.67 13.36
N PRO A 93 24.82 2.70 14.27
CA PRO A 93 24.90 1.30 13.89
C PRO A 93 23.53 0.63 13.66
N GLY A 94 22.46 1.32 13.99
CA GLY A 94 21.12 0.69 14.09
C GLY A 94 20.25 0.81 12.83
N TRP A 95 20.67 1.55 11.81
CA TRP A 95 19.87 1.74 10.61
C TRP A 95 20.08 0.63 9.58
N SER A 96 19.03 0.36 8.82
CA SER A 96 19.08 -0.46 7.60
C SER A 96 18.03 -0.01 6.59
N CYS A 97 18.32 -0.23 5.30
CA CYS A 97 17.41 0.07 4.21
C CYS A 97 17.62 -0.95 3.08
N TYR A 98 16.57 -1.63 2.68
CA TYR A 98 16.63 -2.49 1.51
C TYR A 98 16.45 -1.67 0.23
N GLY A 99 17.36 -1.86 -0.72
CA GLY A 99 17.36 -1.14 -1.99
C GLY A 99 17.54 -2.06 -3.20
N LEU A 100 16.79 -1.74 -4.24
CA LEU A 100 16.94 -2.29 -5.60
C LEU A 100 17.50 -1.18 -6.47
N GLY A 101 18.53 -1.49 -7.26
CA GLY A 101 19.13 -0.53 -8.17
C GLY A 101 19.29 -1.08 -9.57
N GLU A 102 19.07 -0.26 -10.56
CA GLU A 102 19.50 -0.48 -11.94
C GLU A 102 20.51 0.58 -12.31
N ILE A 103 21.75 0.15 -12.60
CA ILE A 103 22.87 1.03 -12.94
C ILE A 103 23.15 0.90 -14.43
N LYS A 104 23.14 2.02 -15.15
CA LYS A 104 23.41 2.10 -16.58
C LYS A 104 24.62 2.98 -16.85
N LEU A 105 25.58 2.46 -17.60
CA LEU A 105 26.61 3.27 -18.26
C LEU A 105 26.06 3.67 -19.62
N LEU A 106 25.90 4.97 -19.83
CA LEU A 106 25.22 5.48 -21.02
C LEU A 106 26.20 5.53 -22.20
N SER A 107 25.77 5.01 -23.35
CA SER A 107 26.44 5.25 -24.62
C SER A 107 26.01 6.60 -25.19
N HIS A 108 26.95 7.36 -25.71
CA HIS A 108 26.74 8.65 -26.38
C HIS A 108 26.42 8.51 -27.89
N LYS A 109 26.49 7.28 -28.41
CA LYS A 109 26.09 7.01 -29.80
C LYS A 109 24.56 7.03 -29.92
N PRO A 110 23.97 7.59 -31.02
CA PRO A 110 22.52 7.65 -31.18
C PRO A 110 21.82 6.29 -31.09
N ASP A 111 22.45 5.21 -31.63
CA ASP A 111 21.95 3.85 -31.60
C ASP A 111 22.78 2.95 -30.65
N GLY A 112 23.56 3.56 -29.75
CA GLY A 112 24.45 2.84 -28.84
C GLY A 112 23.68 2.12 -27.73
N GLN A 113 24.07 0.88 -27.48
CA GLN A 113 23.51 0.12 -26.36
C GLN A 113 24.16 0.58 -25.04
N HIS A 114 23.32 0.88 -24.04
CA HIS A 114 23.77 1.14 -22.69
C HIS A 114 24.17 -0.18 -22.00
N LEU A 115 25.23 -0.13 -21.20
CA LEU A 115 25.57 -1.26 -20.33
C LEU A 115 24.75 -1.16 -19.05
N CYS A 116 23.85 -2.10 -18.82
CA CYS A 116 22.94 -2.12 -17.69
C CYS A 116 23.27 -3.29 -16.75
N ARG A 117 23.30 -3.02 -15.44
CA ARG A 117 23.44 -4.03 -14.39
C ARG A 117 22.48 -3.75 -13.25
N LYS A 118 21.95 -4.79 -12.64
CA LYS A 118 21.02 -4.70 -11.50
C LYS A 118 21.71 -5.10 -10.21
N VAL A 119 21.41 -4.37 -9.15
CA VAL A 119 21.86 -4.64 -7.78
C VAL A 119 20.67 -4.67 -6.84
N HIS A 120 20.81 -5.39 -5.77
CA HIS A 120 19.87 -5.43 -4.65
C HIS A 120 20.68 -5.72 -3.40
N HIS A 121 20.39 -5.00 -2.34
CA HIS A 121 21.15 -5.15 -1.10
C HIS A 121 20.39 -4.59 0.09
N MET A 122 20.68 -5.15 1.28
CA MET A 122 20.30 -4.57 2.55
C MET A 122 21.42 -3.67 3.02
N TYR A 123 21.29 -2.37 2.75
CA TYR A 123 22.29 -1.37 3.16
C TYR A 123 22.19 -1.12 4.66
N HIS A 124 23.33 -1.02 5.33
CA HIS A 124 23.46 -0.72 6.76
C HIS A 124 24.86 -0.12 7.05
N SER A 125 25.09 0.31 8.28
CA SER A 125 26.32 1.03 8.65
C SER A 125 27.65 0.31 8.36
N LYS A 126 27.65 -1.01 8.24
CA LYS A 126 28.86 -1.81 7.92
C LYS A 126 28.98 -2.14 6.44
N GLU A 127 27.90 -2.06 5.69
CA GLU A 127 27.81 -2.32 4.26
C GLU A 127 26.89 -1.26 3.65
N ASP A 128 27.40 -0.05 3.58
CA ASP A 128 26.67 1.13 3.08
C ASP A 128 26.78 1.31 1.57
N ASP A 129 27.62 0.54 0.89
CA ASP A 129 27.71 0.50 -0.57
C ASP A 129 27.60 -0.92 -1.11
N TRP A 130 27.06 -1.05 -2.32
CA TRP A 130 26.93 -2.32 -3.03
C TRP A 130 26.94 -2.11 -4.54
N GLY A 131 27.68 -2.95 -5.26
CA GLY A 131 27.81 -2.83 -6.70
C GLY A 131 28.83 -3.77 -7.31
N PHE A 132 29.50 -3.32 -8.34
CA PHE A 132 30.39 -4.14 -9.15
C PHE A 132 31.80 -3.54 -9.15
N ALA A 133 32.77 -4.25 -8.58
CA ALA A 133 34.17 -3.87 -8.64
C ALA A 133 34.73 -3.88 -10.08
N GLN A 134 34.14 -4.74 -10.93
CA GLN A 134 34.39 -4.80 -12.36
C GLN A 134 33.07 -4.57 -13.10
N PHE A 135 32.62 -3.31 -13.15
CA PHE A 135 31.43 -2.95 -13.93
C PHE A 135 31.69 -3.09 -15.42
N ILE A 136 32.85 -2.60 -15.87
CA ILE A 136 33.36 -2.77 -17.24
C ILE A 136 34.90 -2.78 -17.22
N LEU A 137 35.51 -3.58 -18.07
CA LEU A 137 36.96 -3.53 -18.27
C LEU A 137 37.35 -2.22 -18.94
N TRP A 138 38.52 -1.66 -18.56
CA TRP A 138 38.98 -0.37 -19.07
C TRP A 138 39.14 -0.35 -20.58
N LYS A 139 39.62 -1.45 -21.17
CA LYS A 139 39.76 -1.60 -22.62
C LYS A 139 38.42 -1.46 -23.33
N ASP A 140 37.36 -2.06 -22.77
CA ASP A 140 36.02 -2.06 -23.37
C ASP A 140 35.34 -0.70 -23.12
N LEU A 141 35.64 -0.04 -21.99
CA LEU A 141 35.18 1.30 -21.69
C LEU A 141 35.75 2.33 -22.70
N MET A 142 37.02 2.21 -23.02
CA MET A 142 37.72 3.13 -23.91
C MET A 142 37.55 2.80 -25.39
N ASP A 143 36.92 1.68 -25.72
CA ASP A 143 36.63 1.28 -27.09
C ASP A 143 35.65 2.25 -27.75
N PRO A 144 36.06 2.95 -28.84
CA PRO A 144 35.17 3.89 -29.54
C PRO A 144 33.92 3.24 -30.11
N GLU A 145 33.95 1.93 -30.38
CA GLU A 145 32.80 1.23 -30.89
C GLU A 145 31.65 1.15 -29.87
N ASN A 146 31.95 1.10 -28.58
CA ASN A 146 30.97 1.12 -27.51
C ASN A 146 30.38 2.53 -27.24
N GLY A 147 31.16 3.57 -27.50
CA GLY A 147 30.72 4.96 -27.37
C GLY A 147 30.39 5.41 -25.95
N PHE A 148 30.98 4.79 -24.92
CA PHE A 148 30.74 5.15 -23.52
C PHE A 148 31.48 6.41 -23.09
N VAL A 149 32.66 6.71 -23.70
CA VAL A 149 33.48 7.88 -23.39
C VAL A 149 33.25 8.96 -24.44
N LYS A 150 32.98 10.17 -23.97
CA LYS A 150 32.91 11.39 -24.78
C LYS A 150 33.60 12.53 -24.04
N ASP A 151 34.54 13.21 -24.70
CA ASP A 151 35.28 14.36 -24.14
C ASP A 151 35.92 14.03 -22.76
N ASP A 152 36.59 12.87 -22.67
CA ASP A 152 37.21 12.32 -21.45
C ASP A 152 36.21 12.20 -20.27
N SER A 153 34.93 11.95 -20.57
CA SER A 153 33.86 11.85 -19.58
C SER A 153 32.96 10.65 -19.85
N ILE A 154 32.40 10.10 -18.77
CA ILE A 154 31.37 9.06 -18.80
C ILE A 154 30.13 9.51 -18.02
N THR A 155 28.96 9.04 -18.39
CA THR A 155 27.71 9.30 -17.67
C THR A 155 27.10 7.99 -17.20
N ILE A 156 26.82 7.94 -15.90
CA ILE A 156 26.17 6.80 -15.25
C ILE A 156 24.79 7.26 -14.80
N GLU A 157 23.78 6.47 -15.12
CA GLU A 157 22.40 6.65 -14.63
C GLU A 157 22.10 5.53 -13.62
N ALA A 158 21.54 5.90 -12.49
CA ALA A 158 21.04 4.96 -11.51
C ALA A 158 19.54 5.18 -11.29
N HIS A 159 18.77 4.10 -11.42
CA HIS A 159 17.39 4.06 -10.95
C HIS A 159 17.35 3.23 -9.66
N VAL A 160 16.93 3.85 -8.56
CA VAL A 160 16.91 3.23 -7.24
C VAL A 160 15.49 3.19 -6.72
N ILE A 161 15.11 2.03 -6.19
CA ILE A 161 13.87 1.78 -5.48
C ILE A 161 14.25 1.36 -4.06
N ALA A 162 13.75 2.05 -3.04
CA ALA A 162 14.06 1.74 -1.65
C ALA A 162 12.80 1.40 -0.85
N GLU A 163 12.92 0.45 0.07
CA GLU A 163 11.92 0.22 1.10
C GLU A 163 12.03 1.28 2.21
N ALA A 164 11.00 1.38 3.06
CA ALA A 164 11.08 2.25 4.22
C ALA A 164 12.23 1.81 5.13
N PRO A 165 13.09 2.74 5.56
CA PRO A 165 14.25 2.39 6.37
C PRO A 165 13.85 1.99 7.80
N HIS A 166 14.67 1.14 8.41
CA HIS A 166 14.57 0.79 9.82
C HIS A 166 15.67 1.49 10.63
N GLY A 167 15.42 1.71 11.93
CA GLY A 167 16.41 2.26 12.85
C GLY A 167 16.79 3.72 12.61
N VAL A 168 16.04 4.43 11.78
CA VAL A 168 16.12 5.88 11.60
C VAL A 168 14.88 6.54 12.19
N SER A 169 14.99 7.79 12.61
CA SER A 169 13.81 8.55 13.03
C SER A 169 12.91 8.79 11.82
N TRP A 170 11.71 8.21 11.84
CA TRP A 170 10.72 8.37 10.80
C TRP A 170 9.56 9.23 11.29
N ASP A 171 9.32 10.34 10.61
CA ASP A 171 8.20 11.23 10.86
C ASP A 171 7.14 11.04 9.76
N SER A 172 6.14 10.20 10.04
CA SER A 172 5.07 9.88 9.09
C SER A 172 4.29 11.13 8.67
N LYS A 173 3.99 12.02 9.62
CA LYS A 173 3.22 13.25 9.34
C LYS A 173 3.98 14.19 8.41
N LYS A 174 5.26 14.42 8.69
CA LYS A 174 6.12 15.27 7.87
C LYS A 174 6.24 14.74 6.45
N HIS A 175 6.42 13.41 6.28
CA HIS A 175 6.73 12.82 4.99
C HIS A 175 5.51 12.46 4.15
N THR A 176 4.36 12.22 4.77
CA THR A 176 3.15 11.78 4.06
C THR A 176 1.94 12.67 4.27
N GLY A 177 1.95 13.50 5.31
CA GLY A 177 0.78 14.24 5.77
C GLY A 177 -0.14 13.44 6.69
N TYR A 178 0.15 12.16 6.94
CA TYR A 178 -0.69 11.24 7.71
C TYR A 178 0.05 10.65 8.89
N VAL A 179 -0.71 10.15 9.88
CA VAL A 179 -0.17 9.44 11.04
C VAL A 179 -0.72 8.03 11.12
N GLY A 180 0.03 7.15 11.76
CA GLY A 180 -0.35 5.76 11.98
C GLY A 180 -1.14 5.54 13.26
N LEU A 181 -1.48 4.29 13.51
CA LEU A 181 -2.17 3.80 14.71
C LEU A 181 -1.23 2.88 15.49
N LYS A 182 -1.15 3.09 16.80
CA LYS A 182 -0.32 2.25 17.67
C LYS A 182 -0.85 0.83 17.72
N ASN A 183 0.04 -0.15 17.54
CA ASN A 183 -0.30 -1.55 17.75
C ASN A 183 -0.37 -1.85 19.25
N GLN A 184 -1.43 -2.53 19.68
CA GLN A 184 -1.66 -2.94 21.07
C GLN A 184 -1.45 -4.46 21.27
N GLY A 185 -0.71 -5.11 20.36
CA GLY A 185 -0.49 -6.55 20.31
C GLY A 185 -1.07 -7.12 19.02
N ALA A 186 -2.22 -7.78 19.04
CA ALA A 186 -2.83 -8.40 17.86
C ALA A 186 -3.89 -7.50 17.16
N THR A 187 -3.74 -6.18 17.20
CA THR A 187 -4.73 -5.23 16.67
C THR A 187 -4.39 -4.65 15.29
N CYS A 188 -3.39 -5.17 14.60
CA CYS A 188 -2.97 -4.64 13.30
C CYS A 188 -4.08 -4.73 12.23
N TYR A 189 -4.95 -5.75 12.25
CA TYR A 189 -6.10 -5.84 11.35
C TYR A 189 -7.11 -4.71 11.60
N MET A 190 -7.38 -4.40 12.87
CA MET A 190 -8.27 -3.30 13.25
C MET A 190 -7.68 -1.97 12.81
N ASN A 191 -6.39 -1.74 13.01
CA ASN A 191 -5.69 -0.55 12.55
C ASN A 191 -5.85 -0.34 11.04
N SER A 192 -5.70 -1.40 10.25
CA SER A 192 -5.89 -1.35 8.81
C SER A 192 -7.31 -0.94 8.41
N LEU A 193 -8.32 -1.50 9.06
CA LEU A 193 -9.73 -1.13 8.82
C LEU A 193 -10.04 0.30 9.26
N LEU A 194 -9.57 0.73 10.42
CA LEU A 194 -9.81 2.08 10.93
C LEU A 194 -9.22 3.14 9.99
N GLN A 195 -8.01 2.90 9.47
CA GLN A 195 -7.41 3.79 8.47
C GLN A 195 -8.28 3.87 7.20
N THR A 196 -8.78 2.73 6.74
CA THR A 196 -9.66 2.68 5.57
C THR A 196 -10.95 3.47 5.77
N LEU A 197 -11.59 3.32 6.93
CA LEU A 197 -12.81 4.05 7.26
C LEU A 197 -12.54 5.55 7.45
N PHE A 198 -11.41 5.91 8.03
CA PHE A 198 -10.96 7.30 8.16
C PHE A 198 -10.85 7.98 6.79
N PHE A 199 -10.29 7.31 5.79
CA PHE A 199 -10.17 7.83 4.43
C PHE A 199 -11.42 7.64 3.56
N THR A 200 -12.48 7.08 4.09
CA THR A 200 -13.83 7.22 3.55
C THR A 200 -14.42 8.53 4.04
N ASN A 201 -14.04 9.64 3.41
CA ASN A 201 -14.18 10.98 3.95
C ASN A 201 -15.62 11.38 4.29
N VAL A 202 -16.58 10.97 3.46
CA VAL A 202 -18.01 11.21 3.74
C VAL A 202 -18.44 10.50 5.03
N LEU A 203 -17.96 9.27 5.27
CA LEU A 203 -18.23 8.56 6.51
C LEU A 203 -17.60 9.30 7.70
N ARG A 204 -16.37 9.75 7.58
CA ARG A 204 -15.70 10.52 8.63
C ARG A 204 -16.47 11.78 9.01
N LYS A 205 -16.94 12.56 8.02
CA LYS A 205 -17.81 13.72 8.27
C LYS A 205 -19.08 13.35 8.99
N ALA A 206 -19.73 12.27 8.60
CA ALA A 206 -20.95 11.78 9.25
C ALA A 206 -20.70 11.33 10.69
N VAL A 207 -19.59 10.64 10.95
CA VAL A 207 -19.19 10.22 12.29
C VAL A 207 -19.00 11.42 13.22
N TYR A 208 -18.37 12.50 12.75
CA TYR A 208 -18.25 13.73 13.55
C TYR A 208 -19.61 14.35 13.93
N LYS A 209 -20.62 14.17 13.10
CA LYS A 209 -21.96 14.73 13.31
C LYS A 209 -22.88 13.85 14.17
N ILE A 210 -22.43 12.67 14.59
CA ILE A 210 -23.21 11.82 15.52
C ILE A 210 -23.28 12.54 16.88
N PRO A 211 -24.46 12.78 17.43
CA PRO A 211 -24.59 13.34 18.78
C PRO A 211 -24.01 12.38 19.82
N SER A 212 -23.03 12.84 20.59
CA SER A 212 -22.33 12.05 21.62
C SER A 212 -22.23 12.79 22.95
N VAL A 213 -23.05 13.80 23.15
CA VAL A 213 -23.10 14.58 24.39
C VAL A 213 -23.47 13.68 25.57
N GLY A 214 -22.63 13.69 26.63
CA GLY A 214 -22.80 12.84 27.79
C GLY A 214 -22.25 11.41 27.66
N ASP A 215 -21.79 11.00 26.47
CA ASP A 215 -21.17 9.70 26.27
C ASP A 215 -19.76 9.66 26.90
N ASP A 216 -19.36 8.49 27.41
CA ASP A 216 -18.01 8.20 27.86
C ASP A 216 -17.23 7.52 26.71
N SER A 217 -16.05 8.06 26.36
CA SER A 217 -15.22 7.51 25.27
C SER A 217 -14.75 6.07 25.51
N SER A 218 -14.77 5.60 26.74
CA SER A 218 -14.47 4.21 27.07
C SER A 218 -15.65 3.25 26.97
N ARG A 219 -16.85 3.76 26.74
CA ARG A 219 -18.12 2.98 26.67
C ARG A 219 -18.91 3.22 25.39
N SER A 220 -18.81 4.39 24.81
CA SER A 220 -19.47 4.75 23.56
C SER A 220 -18.54 4.53 22.37
N VAL A 221 -18.86 3.57 21.51
CA VAL A 221 -18.11 3.31 20.27
C VAL A 221 -18.10 4.54 19.37
N ALA A 222 -19.23 5.24 19.25
CA ALA A 222 -19.33 6.44 18.41
C ALA A 222 -18.38 7.54 18.89
N PHE A 223 -18.37 7.85 20.19
CA PHE A 223 -17.48 8.88 20.72
C PHE A 223 -16.01 8.46 20.70
N ALA A 224 -15.71 7.19 20.99
CA ALA A 224 -14.34 6.66 20.87
C ALA A 224 -13.81 6.75 19.44
N LEU A 225 -14.67 6.47 18.44
CA LEU A 225 -14.30 6.59 17.03
C LEU A 225 -14.13 8.05 16.61
N GLN A 226 -15.01 8.96 17.05
CA GLN A 226 -14.86 10.40 16.82
C GLN A 226 -13.50 10.88 17.34
N ARG A 227 -13.09 10.42 18.52
CA ARG A 227 -11.80 10.75 19.10
C ARG A 227 -10.63 10.23 18.28
N VAL A 228 -10.68 8.97 17.84
CA VAL A 228 -9.64 8.38 16.98
C VAL A 228 -9.54 9.15 15.66
N PHE A 229 -10.65 9.48 15.03
CA PHE A 229 -10.65 10.23 13.77
C PHE A 229 -10.13 11.66 13.94
N PHE A 230 -10.47 12.30 15.06
CA PHE A 230 -9.94 13.61 15.40
C PHE A 230 -8.41 13.55 15.57
N ASP A 231 -7.92 12.59 16.35
CA ASP A 231 -6.49 12.44 16.58
C ASP A 231 -5.73 12.09 15.28
N LEU A 232 -6.29 11.24 14.41
CA LEU A 232 -5.71 10.95 13.09
C LEU A 232 -5.62 12.18 12.18
N GLN A 233 -6.57 13.10 12.31
CA GLN A 233 -6.62 14.32 11.50
C GLN A 233 -5.63 15.38 12.00
N PHE A 234 -5.46 15.53 13.30
CA PHE A 234 -4.72 16.66 13.88
C PHE A 234 -3.42 16.30 14.60
N SER A 235 -3.21 15.04 14.99
CA SER A 235 -2.01 14.63 15.70
C SER A 235 -0.76 14.64 14.82
N GLU A 236 0.37 14.95 15.42
CA GLU A 236 1.70 14.82 14.83
C GLU A 236 2.32 13.43 15.10
N LYS A 237 1.74 12.66 16.01
CA LYS A 237 2.25 11.36 16.48
C LYS A 237 1.24 10.24 16.25
N PRO A 238 1.71 8.98 16.21
CA PRO A 238 0.82 7.83 16.12
C PRO A 238 -0.26 7.81 17.20
N VAL A 239 -1.46 7.41 16.81
CA VAL A 239 -2.68 7.51 17.62
C VAL A 239 -2.96 6.20 18.34
N ALA A 240 -3.33 6.29 19.62
CA ALA A 240 -3.74 5.14 20.43
C ALA A 240 -5.22 4.79 20.22
N THR A 241 -5.56 3.51 20.28
CA THR A 241 -6.92 2.99 20.07
C THR A 241 -7.50 2.26 21.30
N LYS A 242 -6.86 2.35 22.46
CA LYS A 242 -7.28 1.63 23.68
C LYS A 242 -8.71 1.94 24.10
N LYS A 243 -9.13 3.20 24.05
CA LYS A 243 -10.50 3.59 24.42
C LYS A 243 -11.52 3.00 23.45
N LEU A 244 -11.20 2.97 22.15
CA LEU A 244 -12.07 2.36 21.15
C LEU A 244 -12.21 0.85 21.40
N THR A 245 -11.13 0.14 21.63
CA THR A 245 -11.17 -1.31 21.92
C THR A 245 -11.97 -1.59 23.18
N LYS A 246 -11.78 -0.81 24.22
CA LYS A 246 -12.55 -0.91 25.47
C LYS A 246 -14.05 -0.67 25.25
N SER A 247 -14.41 0.27 24.39
CA SER A 247 -15.80 0.61 24.10
C SER A 247 -16.60 -0.53 23.42
N PHE A 248 -15.91 -1.47 22.79
CA PHE A 248 -16.49 -2.72 22.25
C PHE A 248 -16.77 -3.77 23.34
N GLY A 249 -16.27 -3.58 24.56
CA GLY A 249 -16.32 -4.60 25.62
C GLY A 249 -15.30 -5.70 25.44
N TRP A 250 -14.33 -5.54 24.54
CA TRP A 250 -13.25 -6.49 24.27
C TRP A 250 -12.03 -6.08 25.11
N GLU A 251 -12.08 -6.41 26.38
CA GLU A 251 -11.06 -5.94 27.35
C GLU A 251 -9.75 -6.73 27.31
N THR A 252 -9.78 -7.94 26.74
CA THR A 252 -8.60 -8.80 26.66
C THR A 252 -8.09 -8.96 25.24
N LEU A 253 -6.78 -9.13 25.11
CA LEU A 253 -6.13 -9.41 23.82
C LEU A 253 -6.74 -10.66 23.14
N ASP A 254 -7.10 -11.66 23.94
CA ASP A 254 -7.73 -12.91 23.48
C ASP A 254 -9.08 -12.67 22.83
N SER A 255 -9.84 -11.66 23.27
CA SER A 255 -11.12 -11.29 22.66
C SER A 255 -10.95 -10.75 21.24
N PHE A 256 -9.87 -10.01 20.96
CA PHE A 256 -9.55 -9.53 19.62
C PHE A 256 -9.06 -10.64 18.70
N MET A 257 -8.33 -11.62 19.23
CA MET A 257 -7.80 -12.74 18.45
C MET A 257 -8.89 -13.71 17.96
N GLN A 258 -10.08 -13.69 18.57
CA GLN A 258 -11.18 -14.59 18.26
C GLN A 258 -12.09 -14.06 17.13
N HIS A 259 -11.99 -12.77 16.79
CA HIS A 259 -12.81 -12.11 15.77
C HIS A 259 -12.03 -11.92 14.48
N ASP A 260 -12.68 -12.15 13.36
CA ASP A 260 -12.09 -11.83 12.07
C ASP A 260 -12.36 -10.36 11.67
N VAL A 261 -11.61 -9.91 10.67
CA VAL A 261 -11.69 -8.54 10.13
C VAL A 261 -13.10 -8.18 9.69
N GLN A 262 -13.81 -9.12 9.06
CA GLN A 262 -15.15 -8.92 8.53
C GLN A 262 -16.17 -8.75 9.66
N GLU A 263 -16.05 -9.56 10.71
CA GLU A 263 -16.93 -9.47 11.88
C GLU A 263 -16.75 -8.13 12.59
N PHE A 264 -15.51 -7.69 12.79
CA PHE A 264 -15.22 -6.37 13.37
C PHE A 264 -15.87 -5.24 12.55
N LEU A 265 -15.70 -5.26 11.24
CA LEU A 265 -16.26 -4.24 10.35
C LEU A 265 -17.79 -4.21 10.43
N ARG A 266 -18.46 -5.37 10.39
CA ARG A 266 -19.91 -5.45 10.50
C ARG A 266 -20.43 -4.92 11.82
N VAL A 267 -19.80 -5.32 12.93
CA VAL A 267 -20.19 -4.85 14.27
C VAL A 267 -19.99 -3.33 14.38
N LEU A 268 -18.89 -2.80 13.87
CA LEU A 268 -18.62 -1.36 13.91
C LEU A 268 -19.66 -0.58 13.09
N LEU A 269 -19.91 -0.97 11.85
CA LEU A 269 -20.89 -0.31 10.97
C LEU A 269 -22.31 -0.39 11.53
N ASP A 270 -22.71 -1.52 12.11
CA ASP A 270 -24.01 -1.68 12.75
C ASP A 270 -24.18 -0.73 13.96
N LYS A 271 -23.15 -0.64 14.81
CA LYS A 271 -23.16 0.29 15.95
C LYS A 271 -23.25 1.75 15.49
N LEU A 272 -22.54 2.13 14.44
CA LEU A 272 -22.58 3.48 13.87
C LEU A 272 -23.98 3.76 13.28
N GLU A 273 -24.52 2.85 12.48
CA GLU A 273 -25.84 2.99 11.88
C GLU A 273 -26.93 3.18 12.96
N ASN A 274 -26.88 2.37 14.03
CA ASN A 274 -27.82 2.49 15.14
C ASN A 274 -27.70 3.84 15.86
N LYS A 275 -26.49 4.37 16.04
CA LYS A 275 -26.27 5.69 16.64
C LYS A 275 -26.69 6.85 15.72
N MET A 276 -26.70 6.64 14.41
CA MET A 276 -27.14 7.63 13.42
C MET A 276 -28.66 7.73 13.30
N LYS A 277 -29.42 6.72 13.71
CA LYS A 277 -30.89 6.71 13.64
C LYS A 277 -31.50 7.90 14.39
N GLY A 278 -32.43 8.59 13.73
CA GLY A 278 -33.07 9.78 14.29
C GLY A 278 -32.19 11.02 14.33
N THR A 279 -31.04 11.03 13.67
CA THR A 279 -30.11 12.15 13.58
C THR A 279 -30.02 12.69 12.16
N LEU A 280 -29.31 13.83 11.96
CA LEU A 280 -29.08 14.42 10.64
C LEU A 280 -28.26 13.54 9.70
N VAL A 281 -27.56 12.54 10.24
CA VAL A 281 -26.71 11.62 9.47
C VAL A 281 -27.32 10.21 9.34
N GLU A 282 -28.59 10.06 9.66
CA GLU A 282 -29.32 8.82 9.47
C GLU A 282 -29.23 8.34 8.03
N GLY A 283 -29.03 7.04 7.84
CA GLY A 283 -28.94 6.41 6.52
C GLY A 283 -27.59 6.54 5.83
N THR A 284 -26.57 7.18 6.43
CA THR A 284 -25.24 7.32 5.82
C THR A 284 -24.58 5.97 5.55
N VAL A 285 -24.62 5.05 6.50
CA VAL A 285 -23.96 3.74 6.36
C VAL A 285 -24.57 2.92 5.23
N PRO A 286 -25.91 2.69 5.15
CA PRO A 286 -26.48 1.98 4.02
C PRO A 286 -26.30 2.74 2.69
N LYS A 287 -26.37 4.05 2.67
CA LYS A 287 -26.15 4.83 1.45
C LYS A 287 -24.75 4.63 0.85
N LEU A 288 -23.72 4.47 1.70
CA LEU A 288 -22.34 4.28 1.26
C LEU A 288 -22.01 2.82 0.92
N PHE A 289 -22.48 1.87 1.69
CA PHE A 289 -21.98 0.50 1.70
C PHE A 289 -22.99 -0.57 1.30
N GLU A 290 -24.29 -0.29 1.28
CA GLU A 290 -25.31 -1.29 1.01
C GLU A 290 -25.56 -1.47 -0.47
N GLY A 291 -25.40 -2.69 -0.95
CA GLY A 291 -25.83 -3.15 -2.26
C GLY A 291 -27.05 -4.07 -2.17
N LYS A 292 -27.60 -4.42 -3.32
CA LYS A 292 -28.75 -5.31 -3.45
C LYS A 292 -28.48 -6.43 -4.42
N MET A 293 -28.94 -7.62 -4.09
CA MET A 293 -28.88 -8.80 -4.94
C MET A 293 -30.18 -9.58 -4.84
N THR A 294 -30.51 -10.32 -5.89
CA THR A 294 -31.64 -11.21 -5.94
C THR A 294 -31.18 -12.65 -6.04
N SER A 295 -31.50 -13.45 -5.05
CA SER A 295 -31.40 -14.91 -5.14
C SER A 295 -32.67 -15.49 -5.78
N PHE A 296 -32.48 -16.48 -6.65
CA PHE A 296 -33.58 -17.08 -7.37
C PHE A 296 -33.44 -18.61 -7.44
N ILE A 297 -34.61 -19.28 -7.50
CA ILE A 297 -34.75 -20.68 -7.88
C ILE A 297 -35.77 -20.72 -9.00
N LYS A 298 -35.41 -21.29 -10.15
CA LYS A 298 -36.30 -21.42 -11.33
C LYS A 298 -36.39 -22.87 -11.74
N CYS A 299 -37.60 -23.42 -11.73
CA CYS A 299 -37.85 -24.77 -12.21
C CYS A 299 -37.61 -24.88 -13.72
N LYS A 300 -37.04 -26.02 -14.17
CA LYS A 300 -36.75 -26.28 -15.59
C LYS A 300 -37.98 -26.73 -16.37
N ASN A 301 -38.84 -27.55 -15.77
CA ASN A 301 -39.92 -28.27 -16.45
C ASN A 301 -41.30 -27.74 -16.17
N VAL A 302 -41.49 -26.86 -15.18
CA VAL A 302 -42.74 -26.23 -14.80
C VAL A 302 -42.56 -24.74 -14.65
N ASN A 303 -43.62 -23.96 -14.82
CA ASN A 303 -43.55 -22.51 -14.63
C ASN A 303 -43.67 -22.17 -13.14
N CYS A 304 -42.59 -22.42 -12.41
CA CYS A 304 -42.47 -22.08 -11.00
C CYS A 304 -41.12 -21.43 -10.75
N SER A 305 -41.09 -20.29 -10.10
CA SER A 305 -39.88 -19.59 -9.68
C SER A 305 -40.08 -18.95 -8.30
N SER A 306 -39.03 -18.93 -7.53
CA SER A 306 -38.96 -18.22 -6.25
C SER A 306 -37.82 -17.22 -6.32
N THR A 307 -38.08 -15.99 -5.92
CA THR A 307 -37.06 -14.92 -5.87
C THR A 307 -37.06 -14.24 -4.52
N ARG A 308 -35.88 -13.85 -4.04
CA ARG A 308 -35.72 -13.12 -2.79
C ARG A 308 -34.70 -12.02 -2.98
N VAL A 309 -35.10 -10.78 -2.71
CA VAL A 309 -34.18 -9.64 -2.68
C VAL A 309 -33.46 -9.60 -1.35
N GLU A 310 -32.13 -9.50 -1.39
CA GLU A 310 -31.27 -9.45 -0.22
C GLU A 310 -30.37 -8.23 -0.33
N THR A 311 -29.96 -7.68 0.81
CA THR A 311 -28.98 -6.61 0.90
C THR A 311 -27.65 -7.14 1.36
N PHE A 312 -26.57 -6.48 0.97
CA PHE A 312 -25.21 -6.83 1.41
C PHE A 312 -24.38 -5.56 1.68
N TYR A 313 -23.45 -5.66 2.60
CA TYR A 313 -22.46 -4.62 2.92
C TYR A 313 -21.05 -4.97 2.47
N ASP A 314 -20.82 -6.23 2.17
CA ASP A 314 -19.59 -6.76 1.57
C ASP A 314 -19.93 -7.95 0.66
N ILE A 315 -18.98 -8.28 -0.21
CA ILE A 315 -19.07 -9.47 -1.07
C ILE A 315 -17.88 -10.37 -0.74
N GLN A 316 -18.18 -11.63 -0.41
CA GLN A 316 -17.18 -12.64 -0.18
C GLN A 316 -16.86 -13.37 -1.49
N LEU A 317 -15.67 -13.19 -2.02
CA LEU A 317 -15.23 -13.77 -3.28
C LEU A 317 -14.29 -14.95 -3.07
N SER A 318 -14.54 -16.05 -3.75
CA SER A 318 -13.67 -17.22 -3.74
C SER A 318 -12.37 -16.94 -4.49
N VAL A 319 -11.24 -17.28 -3.88
CA VAL A 319 -9.90 -17.18 -4.46
C VAL A 319 -9.41 -18.54 -4.97
N LYS A 320 -9.78 -19.63 -4.27
CA LYS A 320 -9.34 -20.98 -4.61
C LYS A 320 -9.80 -21.37 -6.03
N GLY A 321 -8.85 -21.70 -6.89
CA GLY A 321 -9.12 -22.09 -8.27
C GLY A 321 -9.54 -20.94 -9.19
N LYS A 322 -9.34 -19.69 -8.78
CA LYS A 322 -9.60 -18.48 -9.56
C LYS A 322 -8.31 -17.72 -9.82
N ASN A 323 -8.12 -17.19 -11.02
CA ASN A 323 -6.93 -16.45 -11.39
C ASN A 323 -7.06 -14.95 -11.12
N ASN A 324 -8.28 -14.43 -11.13
CA ASN A 324 -8.51 -12.99 -11.01
C ASN A 324 -9.91 -12.66 -10.48
N LEU A 325 -10.11 -11.39 -10.21
CA LEU A 325 -11.34 -10.84 -9.66
C LEU A 325 -12.57 -11.11 -10.55
N TYR A 326 -12.43 -11.02 -11.87
CA TYR A 326 -13.54 -11.28 -12.80
C TYR A 326 -14.00 -12.73 -12.80
N GLU A 327 -13.07 -13.68 -12.68
CA GLU A 327 -13.43 -15.10 -12.53
C GLU A 327 -14.21 -15.36 -11.25
N SER A 328 -13.86 -14.69 -10.15
CA SER A 328 -14.59 -14.80 -8.90
C SER A 328 -15.99 -14.21 -8.97
N PHE A 329 -16.17 -13.07 -9.63
CA PHE A 329 -17.51 -12.51 -9.87
C PHE A 329 -18.37 -13.41 -10.77
N LYS A 330 -17.79 -13.96 -11.82
CA LYS A 330 -18.47 -14.91 -12.72
C LYS A 330 -18.91 -16.17 -11.97
N ASP A 331 -18.03 -16.69 -11.11
CA ASP A 331 -18.37 -17.84 -10.25
C ASP A 331 -19.49 -17.50 -9.27
N TYR A 332 -19.45 -16.31 -8.66
CA TYR A 332 -20.44 -15.85 -7.69
C TYR A 332 -21.88 -15.82 -8.27
N ILE A 333 -22.02 -15.41 -9.53
CA ILE A 333 -23.32 -15.37 -10.23
C ILE A 333 -23.61 -16.63 -11.05
N SER A 334 -22.76 -17.66 -10.96
CA SER A 334 -23.01 -18.93 -11.66
C SER A 334 -24.23 -19.63 -11.10
N THR A 335 -24.94 -20.35 -11.97
CA THR A 335 -26.13 -21.11 -11.57
C THR A 335 -25.75 -22.52 -11.17
N GLU A 336 -26.36 -23.00 -10.09
CA GLU A 336 -26.31 -24.37 -9.62
C GLU A 336 -27.55 -25.12 -10.10
N THR A 337 -27.39 -26.33 -10.63
CA THR A 337 -28.49 -27.19 -10.99
C THR A 337 -28.88 -28.04 -9.78
N LEU A 338 -30.17 -27.96 -9.40
CA LEU A 338 -30.77 -28.79 -8.37
C LEU A 338 -31.43 -30.00 -9.06
N ASP A 339 -30.82 -31.16 -8.98
CA ASP A 339 -31.30 -32.42 -9.61
C ASP A 339 -31.08 -33.62 -8.68
N GLY A 340 -31.47 -34.81 -9.14
CA GLY A 340 -31.30 -36.05 -8.40
C GLY A 340 -31.99 -36.01 -7.02
N GLU A 341 -31.19 -36.17 -5.96
CA GLU A 341 -31.68 -36.10 -4.57
C GLU A 341 -31.88 -34.68 -4.07
N ASN A 342 -31.28 -33.68 -4.77
CA ASN A 342 -31.32 -32.26 -4.40
C ASN A 342 -32.40 -31.47 -5.16
N LYS A 343 -33.44 -32.15 -5.71
CA LYS A 343 -34.53 -31.47 -6.39
C LYS A 343 -35.23 -30.47 -5.49
N TYR A 344 -35.67 -29.36 -6.09
CA TYR A 344 -36.43 -28.32 -5.41
C TYR A 344 -37.86 -28.74 -5.17
N ASP A 345 -38.33 -28.54 -3.96
CA ASP A 345 -39.76 -28.70 -3.63
C ASP A 345 -40.56 -27.49 -4.11
N ALA A 346 -41.25 -27.66 -5.24
CA ALA A 346 -42.04 -26.63 -5.88
C ALA A 346 -43.52 -26.63 -5.38
N GLY A 347 -43.77 -27.17 -4.18
CA GLY A 347 -45.11 -27.20 -3.59
C GLY A 347 -46.08 -28.05 -4.40
N GLU A 348 -47.09 -27.45 -5.01
CA GLU A 348 -48.13 -28.15 -5.81
C GLU A 348 -47.53 -28.93 -7.01
N HIS A 349 -46.37 -28.53 -7.49
CA HIS A 349 -45.67 -29.21 -8.59
C HIS A 349 -44.74 -30.33 -8.13
N GLY A 350 -44.62 -30.57 -6.81
CA GLY A 350 -43.75 -31.59 -6.24
C GLY A 350 -42.26 -31.27 -6.40
N LEU A 351 -41.42 -32.31 -6.32
CA LEU A 351 -39.98 -32.19 -6.50
C LEU A 351 -39.64 -31.96 -7.96
N GLN A 352 -38.99 -30.84 -8.25
CA GLN A 352 -38.65 -30.41 -9.60
C GLN A 352 -37.13 -30.15 -9.74
N GLU A 353 -36.60 -30.44 -10.94
CA GLU A 353 -35.30 -29.95 -11.33
C GLU A 353 -35.36 -28.43 -11.49
N ALA A 354 -34.39 -27.74 -10.91
CA ALA A 354 -34.37 -26.29 -10.89
C ALA A 354 -32.94 -25.74 -11.05
N GLU A 355 -32.85 -24.50 -11.44
CA GLU A 355 -31.65 -23.70 -11.40
C GLU A 355 -31.74 -22.72 -10.22
N LYS A 356 -30.67 -22.68 -9.43
CA LYS A 356 -30.47 -21.75 -8.32
C LYS A 356 -29.30 -20.82 -8.60
N GLY A 357 -29.45 -19.56 -8.29
CA GLY A 357 -28.40 -18.58 -8.49
C GLY A 357 -28.64 -17.27 -7.80
N VAL A 358 -27.69 -16.37 -7.98
CA VAL A 358 -27.71 -15.00 -7.46
C VAL A 358 -27.42 -14.04 -8.60
N ARG A 359 -28.05 -12.88 -8.58
CA ARG A 359 -27.77 -11.76 -9.50
C ARG A 359 -27.67 -10.47 -8.72
N PHE A 360 -26.76 -9.61 -9.10
CA PHE A 360 -26.65 -8.29 -8.51
C PHE A 360 -27.66 -7.33 -9.14
N ASP A 361 -28.36 -6.60 -8.29
CA ASP A 361 -29.30 -5.55 -8.70
C ASP A 361 -28.63 -4.17 -8.65
N GLU A 362 -27.83 -3.93 -7.59
CA GLU A 362 -27.18 -2.65 -7.36
C GLU A 362 -25.89 -2.85 -6.54
N PHE A 363 -24.79 -2.26 -7.00
CA PHE A 363 -23.55 -2.15 -6.24
C PHE A 363 -23.49 -0.81 -5.48
N PRO A 364 -22.94 -0.77 -4.26
CA PRO A 364 -22.85 0.45 -3.47
C PRO A 364 -21.78 1.41 -3.98
N PRO A 365 -21.82 2.70 -3.59
CA PRO A 365 -20.76 3.66 -3.89
C PRO A 365 -19.38 3.25 -3.36
N VAL A 366 -19.32 2.66 -2.17
CA VAL A 366 -18.11 2.09 -1.59
C VAL A 366 -18.28 0.58 -1.48
N LEU A 367 -17.51 -0.14 -2.27
CA LEU A 367 -17.63 -1.59 -2.41
C LEU A 367 -16.51 -2.30 -1.64
N HIS A 368 -16.89 -3.08 -0.65
CA HIS A 368 -16.00 -3.92 0.13
C HIS A 368 -16.01 -5.35 -0.43
N LEU A 369 -14.85 -5.79 -0.94
CA LEU A 369 -14.65 -7.15 -1.43
C LEU A 369 -13.76 -7.91 -0.48
N HIS A 370 -14.29 -8.96 0.12
CA HIS A 370 -13.56 -9.86 0.99
C HIS A 370 -13.08 -11.07 0.19
N LEU A 371 -11.77 -11.26 0.08
CA LEU A 371 -11.16 -12.38 -0.62
C LEU A 371 -11.02 -13.55 0.34
N MET A 372 -11.65 -14.68 0.02
CA MET A 372 -11.74 -15.87 0.86
C MET A 372 -10.41 -16.65 0.90
N ARG A 373 -9.38 -16.05 1.47
CA ARG A 373 -8.05 -16.66 1.62
C ARG A 373 -7.93 -17.57 2.82
N PHE A 374 -8.73 -17.33 3.86
CA PHE A 374 -8.77 -18.15 5.05
C PHE A 374 -10.01 -19.02 5.00
N GLN A 375 -9.83 -20.32 4.90
CA GLN A 375 -10.93 -21.29 4.83
C GLN A 375 -10.62 -22.49 5.70
N TYR A 376 -11.69 -23.08 6.27
CA TYR A 376 -11.60 -24.36 6.95
C TYR A 376 -11.38 -25.48 5.93
N ASP A 377 -10.34 -26.28 6.17
CA ASP A 377 -10.06 -27.47 5.37
C ASP A 377 -10.50 -28.72 6.16
N PRO A 378 -11.55 -29.43 5.68
CA PRO A 378 -12.02 -30.65 6.35
C PRO A 378 -11.00 -31.79 6.38
N GLN A 379 -10.04 -31.80 5.47
CA GLN A 379 -9.02 -32.86 5.39
C GLN A 379 -7.95 -32.72 6.48
N SER A 380 -7.56 -31.50 6.79
CA SER A 380 -6.58 -31.19 7.84
C SER A 380 -7.22 -30.84 9.18
N ASP A 381 -8.55 -30.73 9.23
CA ASP A 381 -9.32 -30.25 10.40
C ASP A 381 -8.78 -28.92 10.95
N ALA A 382 -8.36 -28.03 10.07
CA ALA A 382 -7.74 -26.77 10.42
C ALA A 382 -8.14 -25.64 9.47
N SER A 383 -7.99 -24.41 9.96
CA SER A 383 -8.05 -23.24 9.08
C SER A 383 -6.76 -23.15 8.25
N VAL A 384 -6.90 -23.00 6.95
CA VAL A 384 -5.81 -22.92 5.98
C VAL A 384 -5.84 -21.57 5.27
N LYS A 385 -4.68 -20.96 5.07
CA LYS A 385 -4.54 -19.77 4.22
C LYS A 385 -4.21 -20.19 2.80
N PHE A 386 -5.05 -19.77 1.84
CA PHE A 386 -4.79 -19.91 0.41
C PHE A 386 -3.96 -18.72 -0.08
N ASN A 387 -2.70 -19.00 -0.39
CA ASN A 387 -1.74 -18.00 -0.84
C ASN A 387 -1.59 -17.97 -2.37
N ASP A 388 -2.54 -18.59 -3.09
CA ASP A 388 -2.56 -18.65 -4.53
C ASP A 388 -2.55 -17.25 -5.16
N ARG A 389 -1.89 -17.13 -6.31
CA ARG A 389 -1.90 -15.89 -7.08
C ARG A 389 -3.32 -15.56 -7.52
N PHE A 390 -3.75 -14.35 -7.18
CA PHE A 390 -5.07 -13.83 -7.50
C PHE A 390 -4.94 -12.36 -7.90
N GLU A 391 -5.21 -12.08 -9.16
CA GLU A 391 -5.05 -10.74 -9.73
C GLU A 391 -6.28 -9.87 -9.48
N PHE A 392 -6.02 -8.61 -9.16
CA PHE A 392 -7.02 -7.55 -9.08
C PHE A 392 -6.46 -6.28 -9.73
N TYR A 393 -7.32 -5.32 -10.04
CA TYR A 393 -6.99 -4.22 -10.92
C TYR A 393 -7.32 -2.88 -10.27
N GLU A 394 -6.63 -1.82 -10.70
CA GLU A 394 -6.88 -0.45 -10.25
C GLU A 394 -8.28 0.02 -10.65
N GLU A 395 -8.72 -0.34 -11.85
CA GLU A 395 -10.06 -0.03 -12.36
C GLU A 395 -10.75 -1.31 -12.80
N ILE A 396 -12.02 -1.43 -12.44
CA ILE A 396 -12.85 -2.57 -12.79
C ILE A 396 -14.21 -2.12 -13.33
N ASN A 397 -14.78 -2.94 -14.22
CA ASN A 397 -16.14 -2.78 -14.72
C ASN A 397 -17.02 -3.93 -14.25
N LEU A 398 -18.04 -3.64 -13.45
CA LEU A 398 -18.98 -4.60 -12.90
C LEU A 398 -20.33 -4.63 -13.62
N ASP A 399 -20.52 -3.83 -14.68
CA ASP A 399 -21.76 -3.87 -15.49
C ASP A 399 -22.15 -5.29 -15.94
N PRO A 400 -21.22 -6.15 -16.38
CA PRO A 400 -21.55 -7.51 -16.84
C PRO A 400 -22.20 -8.41 -15.77
N TYR A 401 -22.09 -8.07 -14.50
CA TYR A 401 -22.59 -8.87 -13.37
C TYR A 401 -23.94 -8.37 -12.83
N LEU A 402 -24.41 -7.23 -13.34
CA LEU A 402 -25.72 -6.68 -12.99
C LEU A 402 -26.85 -7.38 -13.78
N GLN A 403 -28.00 -7.48 -13.16
CA GLN A 403 -29.20 -8.06 -13.79
C GLN A 403 -29.70 -7.19 -14.96
N GLU A 404 -29.64 -5.86 -14.79
CA GLU A 404 -30.06 -4.88 -15.77
C GLU A 404 -28.90 -3.92 -16.07
N ILE A 405 -28.89 -3.34 -17.26
CA ILE A 405 -27.92 -2.31 -17.63
C ILE A 405 -28.15 -1.09 -16.73
N PRO A 406 -27.15 -0.65 -15.95
CA PRO A 406 -27.33 0.47 -15.05
C PRO A 406 -27.39 1.81 -15.80
N GLN A 407 -28.11 2.78 -15.24
CA GLN A 407 -28.14 4.15 -15.77
C GLN A 407 -26.77 4.84 -15.60
N VAL A 408 -26.08 4.56 -14.50
CA VAL A 408 -24.71 4.99 -14.23
C VAL A 408 -23.80 3.78 -14.29
N PRO A 409 -22.72 3.78 -15.12
CA PRO A 409 -21.84 2.64 -15.23
C PRO A 409 -21.29 2.19 -13.88
N ALA A 410 -21.28 0.88 -13.62
CA ALA A 410 -20.70 0.28 -12.43
C ALA A 410 -19.17 0.14 -12.61
N HIS A 411 -18.52 1.25 -12.89
CA HIS A 411 -17.06 1.38 -12.95
C HIS A 411 -16.54 1.76 -11.57
N TYR A 412 -15.52 1.06 -11.12
CA TYR A 412 -14.94 1.22 -9.79
C TYR A 412 -13.44 1.44 -9.86
N THR A 413 -12.97 2.33 -8.99
CA THR A 413 -11.54 2.65 -8.80
C THR A 413 -11.09 2.12 -7.46
N LEU A 414 -9.96 1.43 -7.44
CA LEU A 414 -9.36 0.87 -6.22
C LEU A 414 -8.91 1.99 -5.29
N HIS A 415 -9.37 1.94 -4.05
CA HIS A 415 -9.06 2.92 -3.00
C HIS A 415 -8.13 2.35 -1.94
N ALA A 416 -8.34 1.10 -1.52
CA ALA A 416 -7.54 0.46 -0.49
C ALA A 416 -7.35 -1.03 -0.74
N VAL A 417 -6.18 -1.53 -0.33
CA VAL A 417 -5.78 -2.94 -0.37
C VAL A 417 -5.33 -3.34 1.02
N LEU A 418 -6.10 -4.19 1.69
CA LEU A 418 -5.75 -4.75 2.98
C LEU A 418 -4.99 -6.05 2.75
N VAL A 419 -3.81 -6.14 3.34
CA VAL A 419 -2.83 -7.19 3.05
C VAL A 419 -2.46 -7.94 4.32
N HIS A 420 -2.34 -9.24 4.20
CA HIS A 420 -1.82 -10.11 5.25
C HIS A 420 -0.51 -10.75 4.79
N SER A 421 0.50 -10.70 5.64
CA SER A 421 1.77 -11.42 5.49
C SER A 421 1.89 -12.51 6.54
N GLY A 422 2.38 -13.68 6.13
CA GLY A 422 2.49 -14.84 7.02
C GLY A 422 1.44 -15.92 6.76
N ASP A 423 1.32 -16.85 7.69
CA ASP A 423 0.38 -17.97 7.65
C ASP A 423 -0.82 -17.75 8.59
N ASN A 424 -1.65 -18.78 8.76
CA ASN A 424 -2.82 -18.74 9.63
C ASN A 424 -2.51 -18.85 11.13
N HIS A 425 -1.27 -19.12 11.51
CA HIS A 425 -0.85 -19.22 12.92
C HIS A 425 -0.24 -17.93 13.46
N GLY A 426 0.08 -17.02 12.58
CA GLY A 426 0.62 -15.73 12.91
C GLY A 426 0.90 -14.94 11.64
N GLY A 427 0.84 -13.63 11.75
CA GLY A 427 1.07 -12.78 10.59
C GLY A 427 0.90 -11.33 10.95
N HIS A 428 1.08 -10.50 9.94
CA HIS A 428 0.98 -9.07 10.08
C HIS A 428 0.05 -8.49 9.03
N TYR A 429 -0.79 -7.56 9.44
CA TYR A 429 -1.75 -6.86 8.59
C TYR A 429 -1.26 -5.44 8.34
N VAL A 430 -1.28 -5.05 7.08
CA VAL A 430 -1.02 -3.67 6.64
C VAL A 430 -2.08 -3.25 5.64
N VAL A 431 -2.20 -1.95 5.39
CA VAL A 431 -3.09 -1.43 4.35
C VAL A 431 -2.38 -0.44 3.46
N PHE A 432 -2.61 -0.58 2.16
CA PHE A 432 -2.23 0.39 1.15
C PHE A 432 -3.45 1.20 0.78
N ILE A 433 -3.36 2.52 0.85
CA ILE A 433 -4.48 3.41 0.56
C ILE A 433 -4.03 4.46 -0.46
N ASN A 434 -4.92 4.79 -1.38
CA ASN A 434 -4.85 5.96 -2.24
C ASN A 434 -5.81 7.03 -1.67
N PRO A 435 -5.37 7.87 -0.72
CA PRO A 435 -6.27 8.67 0.11
C PRO A 435 -7.11 9.67 -0.66
N LYS A 436 -6.58 10.22 -1.75
CA LYS A 436 -7.23 11.25 -2.58
C LYS A 436 -7.75 10.73 -3.92
N GLY A 437 -7.53 9.45 -4.22
CA GLY A 437 -7.89 8.90 -5.53
C GLY A 437 -7.04 9.41 -6.70
N ASP A 438 -5.90 10.02 -6.42
CA ASP A 438 -5.00 10.66 -7.39
C ASP A 438 -3.84 9.77 -7.85
N GLY A 439 -3.82 8.51 -7.43
CA GLY A 439 -2.77 7.53 -7.73
C GLY A 439 -1.54 7.63 -6.83
N LYS A 440 -1.54 8.50 -5.83
CA LYS A 440 -0.48 8.60 -4.82
C LYS A 440 -0.78 7.68 -3.64
N TRP A 441 -0.19 6.50 -3.67
CA TRP A 441 -0.39 5.47 -2.67
C TRP A 441 0.47 5.66 -1.44
N CYS A 442 -0.08 5.33 -0.28
CA CYS A 442 0.64 5.22 0.99
C CYS A 442 0.43 3.85 1.62
N LYS A 443 1.47 3.34 2.26
CA LYS A 443 1.44 2.15 3.10
C LYS A 443 1.24 2.58 4.55
N PHE A 444 0.22 2.03 5.20
CA PHE A 444 -0.07 2.21 6.62
C PHE A 444 0.26 0.90 7.34
N ASP A 445 1.32 0.93 8.11
CA ASP A 445 1.88 -0.21 8.82
C ASP A 445 1.95 0.14 10.31
N ASP A 446 0.85 -0.08 11.01
CA ASP A 446 0.62 0.37 12.39
C ASP A 446 0.99 1.85 12.58
N ASP A 447 2.02 2.16 13.35
CA ASP A 447 2.47 3.51 13.68
C ASP A 447 3.29 4.21 12.58
N VAL A 448 3.66 3.49 11.53
CA VAL A 448 4.47 4.02 10.42
C VAL A 448 3.62 4.18 9.16
N VAL A 449 3.64 5.38 8.59
CA VAL A 449 3.05 5.66 7.28
C VAL A 449 4.15 6.06 6.32
N SER A 450 4.20 5.43 5.16
CA SER A 450 5.18 5.72 4.13
C SER A 450 4.56 5.78 2.75
N ARG A 451 5.12 6.59 1.87
CA ARG A 451 4.72 6.57 0.45
C ARG A 451 5.16 5.27 -0.20
N CYS A 452 4.36 4.77 -1.13
CA CYS A 452 4.70 3.59 -1.90
C CYS A 452 4.31 3.77 -3.37
N ARG A 453 4.88 2.91 -4.21
CA ARG A 453 4.50 2.84 -5.61
C ARG A 453 3.19 2.07 -5.76
N LYS A 454 2.42 2.37 -6.81
CA LYS A 454 1.21 1.63 -7.16
C LYS A 454 1.46 0.12 -7.29
N LYS A 455 2.58 -0.25 -7.87
CA LYS A 455 3.00 -1.66 -8.01
C LYS A 455 3.13 -2.38 -6.67
N GLU A 456 3.64 -1.69 -5.64
CA GLU A 456 3.73 -2.23 -4.27
C GLU A 456 2.35 -2.45 -3.64
N ALA A 457 1.38 -1.57 -3.97
CA ALA A 457 0.02 -1.69 -3.46
C ALA A 457 -0.80 -2.80 -4.17
N ILE A 458 -0.56 -3.03 -5.44
CA ILE A 458 -1.39 -3.91 -6.27
C ILE A 458 -0.65 -5.21 -6.60
N GLU A 459 0.33 -5.16 -7.50
CA GLU A 459 0.93 -6.37 -8.07
C GLU A 459 1.67 -7.24 -7.05
N TYR A 460 2.35 -6.61 -6.08
CA TYR A 460 3.06 -7.35 -5.03
C TYR A 460 2.14 -8.04 -4.02
N ASN A 461 0.85 -7.77 -4.07
CA ASN A 461 -0.15 -8.34 -3.17
C ASN A 461 -1.09 -9.34 -3.84
N PHE A 462 -0.77 -9.77 -5.05
CA PHE A 462 -1.52 -10.83 -5.72
C PHE A 462 -1.41 -12.19 -5.03
N GLY A 463 -0.36 -12.41 -4.24
CA GLY A 463 -0.04 -13.73 -3.68
C GLY A 463 0.66 -14.63 -4.69
N GLY A 464 0.76 -15.91 -4.36
CA GLY A 464 1.47 -16.90 -5.16
C GLY A 464 2.95 -16.98 -4.83
N LYS A 465 3.63 -17.93 -5.46
CA LYS A 465 5.08 -18.05 -5.42
C LYS A 465 5.61 -17.33 -6.66
N GLU A 466 6.05 -16.11 -6.52
CA GLU A 466 6.76 -15.46 -7.62
C GLU A 466 8.26 -15.78 -7.56
N ASP A 467 8.85 -15.91 -8.75
CA ASP A 467 10.29 -15.96 -8.99
C ASP A 467 10.99 -14.60 -8.72
N ALA A 468 10.38 -13.73 -7.90
CA ALA A 468 11.02 -12.51 -7.44
C ALA A 468 11.95 -12.84 -6.26
N PRO A 469 13.25 -13.02 -6.49
CA PRO A 469 14.16 -13.62 -5.50
C PRO A 469 14.33 -12.81 -4.22
N TYR A 470 13.74 -11.62 -4.11
CA TYR A 470 14.02 -10.66 -3.04
C TYR A 470 12.80 -10.22 -2.23
N LEU A 471 11.62 -10.21 -2.82
CA LEU A 471 10.36 -9.87 -2.14
C LEU A 471 9.66 -11.11 -1.56
N ALA A 472 10.07 -12.29 -1.98
CA ALA A 472 9.46 -13.59 -1.64
C ALA A 472 9.70 -14.05 -0.19
N ARG A 473 10.38 -13.28 0.66
CA ARG A 473 10.55 -13.66 2.07
C ARG A 473 9.29 -13.51 2.92
N ARG A 474 8.26 -12.82 2.41
CA ARG A 474 6.95 -12.73 3.05
C ARG A 474 5.90 -12.92 1.98
N ALA A 475 5.23 -14.07 1.99
CA ALA A 475 4.08 -14.31 1.15
C ALA A 475 2.98 -13.31 1.52
N THR A 476 2.96 -12.17 0.83
CA THR A 476 1.95 -11.13 1.03
C THR A 476 0.80 -11.35 0.09
N SER A 477 -0.41 -11.25 0.59
CA SER A 477 -1.60 -11.41 -0.21
C SER A 477 -2.72 -10.49 0.25
N ALA A 478 -3.38 -9.85 -0.70
CA ALA A 478 -4.58 -9.09 -0.41
C ALA A 478 -5.69 -10.03 0.07
N TYR A 479 -6.36 -9.64 1.16
CA TYR A 479 -7.53 -10.36 1.68
C TYR A 479 -8.80 -9.52 1.67
N MET A 480 -8.68 -8.21 1.50
CA MET A 480 -9.81 -7.31 1.34
C MET A 480 -9.44 -6.17 0.39
N LEU A 481 -10.34 -5.87 -0.52
CA LEU A 481 -10.21 -4.78 -1.49
C LEU A 481 -11.36 -3.79 -1.28
N ILE A 482 -11.05 -2.50 -1.35
CA ILE A 482 -12.04 -1.45 -1.25
C ILE A 482 -12.00 -0.62 -2.52
N TYR A 483 -13.12 -0.66 -3.22
CA TYR A 483 -13.35 0.09 -4.45
C TYR A 483 -14.37 1.20 -4.21
N ILE A 484 -14.17 2.33 -4.87
CA ILE A 484 -15.13 3.42 -4.90
C ILE A 484 -15.65 3.54 -6.32
N GLN A 485 -16.96 3.66 -6.49
CA GLN A 485 -17.57 3.92 -7.79
C GLN A 485 -16.94 5.17 -8.39
N THR A 486 -16.41 5.06 -9.61
CA THR A 486 -15.58 6.12 -10.21
C THR A 486 -16.34 7.45 -10.31
N SER A 487 -17.63 7.41 -10.61
CA SER A 487 -18.49 8.60 -10.61
C SER A 487 -18.72 9.24 -9.23
N GLN A 488 -18.45 8.51 -8.14
CA GLN A 488 -18.64 8.95 -6.77
C GLN A 488 -17.32 9.33 -6.06
N LEU A 489 -16.18 9.23 -6.73
CA LEU A 489 -14.87 9.51 -6.12
C LEU A 489 -14.81 10.89 -5.46
N ASN A 490 -15.23 11.93 -6.18
CA ASN A 490 -15.19 13.29 -5.65
C ASN A 490 -16.13 13.50 -4.46
N TYR A 491 -17.26 12.80 -4.45
CA TYR A 491 -18.20 12.84 -3.33
C TYR A 491 -17.66 12.10 -2.11
N VAL A 492 -17.21 10.86 -2.28
CA VAL A 492 -16.73 10.02 -1.18
C VAL A 492 -15.43 10.55 -0.58
N LEU A 493 -14.53 11.05 -1.42
CA LEU A 493 -13.21 11.56 -1.03
C LEU A 493 -13.16 13.08 -0.91
N GLN A 494 -14.30 13.75 -0.74
CA GLN A 494 -14.35 15.19 -0.52
C GLN A 494 -13.47 15.60 0.68
N ASP A 495 -12.93 16.82 0.64
CA ASP A 495 -12.07 17.32 1.71
C ASP A 495 -12.80 17.37 3.06
N VAL A 496 -12.09 17.03 4.11
CA VAL A 496 -12.53 17.15 5.50
C VAL A 496 -11.65 18.17 6.20
N THR A 497 -12.26 19.18 6.78
CA THR A 497 -11.58 20.27 7.47
C THR A 497 -12.03 20.36 8.92
N GLU A 498 -11.40 21.23 9.69
CA GLU A 498 -11.82 21.56 11.07
C GLU A 498 -13.28 22.04 11.13
N ASN A 499 -13.77 22.72 10.07
CA ASN A 499 -15.15 23.22 10.00
C ASN A 499 -16.21 22.10 9.90
N ASP A 500 -15.81 20.88 9.56
CA ASP A 500 -16.71 19.71 9.52
C ASP A 500 -16.95 19.11 10.90
N ILE A 501 -16.22 19.56 11.93
CA ILE A 501 -16.33 19.08 13.30
C ILE A 501 -17.27 20.02 14.07
N PRO A 502 -18.38 19.50 14.65
CA PRO A 502 -19.25 20.31 15.50
C PRO A 502 -18.48 20.94 16.67
N ALA A 503 -18.80 22.21 16.98
CA ALA A 503 -18.07 22.97 17.99
C ALA A 503 -18.11 22.31 19.39
N ASP A 504 -19.24 21.73 19.75
CA ASP A 504 -19.41 21.01 21.01
C ASP A 504 -18.53 19.75 21.10
N LEU A 505 -18.39 19.02 20.02
CA LEU A 505 -17.48 17.88 19.93
C LEU A 505 -16.02 18.33 20.03
N TYR A 506 -15.67 19.39 19.31
CA TYR A 506 -14.31 19.95 19.32
C TYR A 506 -13.89 20.38 20.73
N GLU A 507 -14.74 21.14 21.43
CA GLU A 507 -14.49 21.58 22.81
C GLU A 507 -14.33 20.38 23.74
N ARG A 508 -15.22 19.42 23.66
CA ARG A 508 -15.23 18.25 24.51
C ARG A 508 -13.98 17.37 24.33
N ILE A 509 -13.55 17.15 23.10
CA ILE A 509 -12.31 16.40 22.84
C ILE A 509 -11.11 17.15 23.44
N ASN A 510 -11.05 18.46 23.27
CA ASN A 510 -9.97 19.26 23.84
C ASN A 510 -9.97 19.27 25.38
N GLU A 511 -11.13 19.25 26.02
CA GLU A 511 -11.22 19.08 27.47
C GLU A 511 -10.70 17.74 27.93
N GLU A 512 -11.10 16.63 27.26
CA GLU A 512 -10.61 15.30 27.56
C GLU A 512 -9.08 15.21 27.41
N MET A 513 -8.52 15.79 26.35
CA MET A 513 -7.06 15.87 26.14
C MET A 513 -6.34 16.61 27.27
N ARG A 514 -6.91 17.72 27.76
CA ARG A 514 -6.34 18.49 28.90
C ARG A 514 -6.33 17.66 30.19
N TYR A 515 -7.40 16.91 30.46
CA TYR A 515 -7.46 16.04 31.64
C TYR A 515 -6.42 14.90 31.54
N GLU A 516 -6.24 14.30 30.38
CA GLU A 516 -5.23 13.27 30.15
C GLU A 516 -3.82 13.79 30.39
N MET A 517 -3.48 14.95 29.81
CA MET A 517 -2.18 15.61 29.99
C MET A 517 -1.91 16.02 31.45
N ALA A 518 -2.94 16.33 32.21
CA ALA A 518 -2.82 16.66 33.63
C ALA A 518 -2.61 15.40 34.49
N ALA A 519 -3.17 14.27 34.09
CA ALA A 519 -3.03 12.98 34.79
C ALA A 519 -1.66 12.28 34.55
N GLU A 520 -0.97 12.64 33.48
CA GLU A 520 0.37 12.11 33.14
C GLU A 520 1.52 12.87 33.83
N LYS A 521 1.23 14.03 34.45
CA LYS A 521 2.18 14.86 35.27
C LYS A 521 2.13 14.46 36.73
#